data_5f0be09baa8dc4c69b175991c969833a
#
_entry.id   5f0be09baa8dc4c69b175991c969833a
#
_cell.length_a   1.000
_cell.length_b   1.000
_cell.length_c   1.000
_cell.angle_alpha   90.00
_cell.angle_beta   90.00
_cell.angle_gamma   90.00
#
_symmetry.space_group_name_H-M   'P 1'
#
loop_
_entity.id
_entity.type
_entity.pdbx_description
1 polymer ?
#
loop_
_entity_poly.entity_id
_entity_poly.type
_entity_poly.pdbx_seq_one_letter_code
_entity_poly.pdbx_strand_id
1 'polypeptide(L)'
;MPYITETIQTQAVKALQELVAQPSFNQAPSSGAPFGKGIRMALDQMLAICNQLGMRTYEDPEGYYGYAEIGSGEEIFGVIGHLDTVPAGDPKAWDTNPFDPVIKDGVIFGRGTQDDKGPTIAALFALKALLDAGMVPTKRIRFIFGTDEEILWRGIAKYNEKEAPIDMGFSPDSEFPLTYAEKGLQQAYLIGPGTDLFALHMDNAMNAVPGKADYDGPKLTEVKAALDQHGFEYEDHGTSITVLGKSVHAMNAPQGVNAVLRLCIALDDVFDFAPLDLIGKCXXXXRTCWGRSPTNRAN
;
A
#
# COMPACT_ATOMS: atom_id res chain seq x y z
N MET A 1 -26.35 -14.69 -8.92
CA MET A 1 -27.02 -13.45 -9.36
C MET A 1 -27.28 -13.54 -10.86
N PRO A 2 -28.45 -13.13 -11.35
CA PRO A 2 -28.77 -13.34 -12.77
C PRO A 2 -27.92 -12.48 -13.73
N TYR A 3 -27.29 -11.42 -13.23
CA TYR A 3 -26.50 -10.52 -14.09
C TYR A 3 -25.07 -10.99 -14.31
N ILE A 4 -24.49 -11.72 -13.35
CA ILE A 4 -23.07 -12.15 -13.44
C ILE A 4 -23.02 -13.52 -14.11
N THR A 5 -22.75 -13.50 -15.40
CA THR A 5 -22.61 -14.73 -16.22
C THR A 5 -21.17 -15.27 -16.15
N GLU A 6 -21.00 -16.52 -16.53
CA GLU A 6 -19.67 -17.15 -16.65
C GLU A 6 -18.76 -16.37 -17.60
N THR A 7 -19.33 -15.82 -18.68
CA THR A 7 -18.58 -14.99 -19.64
C THR A 7 -18.05 -13.73 -18.96
N ILE A 8 -18.88 -13.04 -18.18
CA ILE A 8 -18.46 -11.82 -17.44
C ILE A 8 -17.37 -12.17 -16.43
N GLN A 9 -17.55 -13.28 -15.69
CA GLN A 9 -16.52 -13.73 -14.73
C GLN A 9 -15.19 -14.01 -15.42
N THR A 10 -15.22 -14.73 -16.55
CA THR A 10 -14.01 -15.04 -17.31
C THR A 10 -13.32 -13.77 -17.81
N GLN A 11 -14.08 -12.81 -18.31
CA GLN A 11 -13.55 -11.53 -18.79
C GLN A 11 -12.94 -10.74 -17.62
N ALA A 12 -13.59 -10.69 -16.47
CA ALA A 12 -13.10 -9.99 -15.28
C ALA A 12 -11.79 -10.60 -14.79
N VAL A 13 -11.74 -11.93 -14.71
CA VAL A 13 -10.53 -12.65 -14.27
C VAL A 13 -9.37 -12.37 -15.23
N LYS A 14 -9.62 -12.41 -16.54
CA LYS A 14 -8.59 -12.12 -17.54
C LYS A 14 -8.09 -10.67 -17.41
N ALA A 15 -9.00 -9.71 -17.27
CA ALA A 15 -8.64 -8.30 -17.10
C ALA A 15 -7.80 -8.11 -15.83
N LEU A 16 -8.17 -8.77 -14.73
CA LEU A 16 -7.41 -8.72 -13.49
C LEU A 16 -6.01 -9.31 -13.67
N GLN A 17 -5.90 -10.47 -14.34
CA GLN A 17 -4.58 -11.07 -14.58
C GLN A 17 -3.67 -10.13 -15.38
N GLU A 18 -4.20 -9.50 -16.43
CA GLU A 18 -3.45 -8.54 -17.25
C GLU A 18 -2.98 -7.32 -16.42
N LEU A 19 -3.83 -6.86 -15.50
CA LEU A 19 -3.52 -5.70 -14.66
C LEU A 19 -2.52 -6.06 -13.55
N VAL A 20 -2.65 -7.22 -12.91
CA VAL A 20 -1.73 -7.70 -11.86
C VAL A 20 -0.33 -7.96 -12.44
N ALA A 21 -0.26 -8.36 -13.71
CA ALA A 21 1.03 -8.55 -14.40
C ALA A 21 1.85 -7.26 -14.55
N GLN A 22 1.27 -6.09 -14.24
CA GLN A 22 2.01 -4.82 -14.21
C GLN A 22 2.54 -4.58 -12.78
N PRO A 23 3.88 -4.61 -12.56
CA PRO A 23 4.46 -4.34 -11.24
C PRO A 23 4.34 -2.84 -10.91
N SER A 24 3.25 -2.45 -10.27
CA SER A 24 2.85 -1.05 -10.08
C SER A 24 3.15 -0.53 -8.68
N PHE A 25 4.31 -0.84 -8.13
CA PHE A 25 4.76 -0.23 -6.87
C PHE A 25 5.57 1.04 -7.15
N ASN A 26 5.62 1.92 -6.15
CA ASN A 26 6.24 3.24 -6.29
C ASN A 26 7.72 3.12 -6.67
N GLN A 27 8.16 3.92 -7.62
CA GLN A 27 9.52 3.94 -8.15
C GLN A 27 9.93 5.39 -8.47
N ALA A 28 11.18 5.56 -8.83
CA ALA A 28 11.71 6.88 -9.20
C ALA A 28 10.85 7.51 -10.32
N PRO A 29 10.51 8.79 -10.19
CA PRO A 29 9.68 9.47 -11.18
C PRO A 29 10.38 9.61 -12.53
N SER A 30 9.57 9.63 -13.59
CA SER A 30 10.02 9.95 -14.93
C SER A 30 8.92 10.76 -15.64
N SER A 31 9.21 11.28 -16.82
CA SER A 31 8.25 12.10 -17.55
C SER A 31 6.92 11.37 -17.76
N GLY A 32 5.81 11.97 -17.31
CA GLY A 32 4.47 11.39 -17.41
C GLY A 32 4.23 10.18 -16.49
N ALA A 33 5.16 9.91 -15.56
CA ALA A 33 5.05 8.81 -14.60
C ALA A 33 5.62 9.26 -13.24
N PRO A 34 4.86 10.11 -12.53
CA PRO A 34 5.36 10.74 -11.30
C PRO A 34 5.66 9.73 -10.17
N PHE A 35 5.09 8.53 -10.24
CA PHE A 35 5.27 7.49 -9.22
C PHE A 35 5.95 6.24 -9.78
N GLY A 36 6.49 6.34 -11.02
CA GLY A 36 7.21 5.25 -11.65
C GLY A 36 6.49 4.64 -12.85
N LYS A 37 7.27 4.05 -13.73
CA LYS A 37 6.76 3.49 -15.01
C LYS A 37 5.76 2.36 -14.80
N GLY A 38 5.96 1.51 -13.77
CA GLY A 38 5.05 0.39 -13.52
C GLY A 38 3.64 0.84 -13.19
N ILE A 39 3.51 1.89 -12.37
CA ILE A 39 2.20 2.49 -12.04
C ILE A 39 1.58 3.11 -13.28
N ARG A 40 2.37 3.81 -14.09
CA ARG A 40 1.90 4.38 -15.35
C ARG A 40 1.37 3.30 -16.29
N MET A 41 2.09 2.19 -16.45
CA MET A 41 1.65 1.07 -17.29
C MET A 41 0.36 0.45 -16.78
N ALA A 42 0.18 0.36 -15.46
CA ALA A 42 -1.07 -0.15 -14.87
C ALA A 42 -2.24 0.81 -15.18
N LEU A 43 -2.00 2.12 -15.13
CA LEU A 43 -3.02 3.11 -15.50
C LEU A 43 -3.38 2.98 -16.98
N ASP A 44 -2.39 2.92 -17.87
CA ASP A 44 -2.62 2.74 -19.31
C ASP A 44 -3.45 1.47 -19.59
N GLN A 45 -3.11 0.37 -18.92
CA GLN A 45 -3.81 -0.91 -19.08
C GLN A 45 -5.26 -0.80 -18.58
N MET A 46 -5.49 -0.19 -17.40
CA MET A 46 -6.84 -0.03 -16.87
C MET A 46 -7.70 0.85 -17.80
N LEU A 47 -7.16 1.95 -18.32
CA LEU A 47 -7.87 2.81 -19.24
C LEU A 47 -8.19 2.07 -20.55
N ALA A 48 -7.27 1.21 -21.04
CA ALA A 48 -7.51 0.38 -22.20
C ALA A 48 -8.67 -0.62 -21.96
N ILE A 49 -8.70 -1.25 -20.77
CA ILE A 49 -9.81 -2.14 -20.38
C ILE A 49 -11.13 -1.36 -20.40
N CYS A 50 -11.18 -0.20 -19.75
CA CYS A 50 -12.39 0.63 -19.71
C CYS A 50 -12.86 1.05 -21.11
N ASN A 51 -11.92 1.42 -21.99
CA ASN A 51 -12.22 1.81 -23.36
C ASN A 51 -12.86 0.64 -24.14
N GLN A 52 -12.34 -0.58 -23.97
CA GLN A 52 -12.90 -1.79 -24.56
C GLN A 52 -14.33 -2.08 -24.05
N LEU A 53 -14.66 -1.62 -22.84
CA LEU A 53 -16.00 -1.74 -22.29
C LEU A 53 -16.93 -0.59 -22.71
N GLY A 54 -16.48 0.29 -23.61
CA GLY A 54 -17.29 1.37 -24.16
C GLY A 54 -17.34 2.64 -23.31
N MET A 55 -16.47 2.78 -22.33
CA MET A 55 -16.39 3.97 -21.49
C MET A 55 -15.52 5.04 -22.15
N ARG A 56 -15.84 6.31 -21.92
CA ARG A 56 -14.97 7.44 -22.26
C ARG A 56 -13.85 7.51 -21.23
N THR A 57 -12.62 7.51 -21.68
CA THR A 57 -11.45 7.53 -20.79
C THR A 57 -10.74 8.87 -20.85
N TYR A 58 -10.16 9.25 -19.73
CA TYR A 58 -9.31 10.43 -19.58
C TYR A 58 -8.08 10.06 -18.77
N GLU A 59 -6.97 10.62 -19.15
CA GLU A 59 -5.70 10.47 -18.47
C GLU A 59 -5.12 11.85 -18.22
N ASP A 60 -4.73 12.10 -16.98
CA ASP A 60 -4.02 13.33 -16.64
C ASP A 60 -2.70 13.41 -17.40
N PRO A 61 -2.43 14.52 -18.15
CA PRO A 61 -1.19 14.62 -18.93
C PRO A 61 0.10 14.49 -18.14
N GLU A 62 0.06 14.77 -16.83
CA GLU A 62 1.20 14.60 -15.94
C GLU A 62 1.30 13.18 -15.37
N GLY A 63 0.27 12.34 -15.57
CA GLY A 63 0.25 10.95 -15.14
C GLY A 63 -0.14 10.72 -13.68
N TYR A 64 -0.77 11.70 -13.04
CA TYR A 64 -1.15 11.59 -11.64
C TYR A 64 -2.39 10.73 -11.41
N TYR A 65 -3.30 10.65 -12.37
CA TYR A 65 -4.55 9.89 -12.25
C TYR A 65 -5.15 9.66 -13.65
N GLY A 66 -6.14 8.79 -13.67
CA GLY A 66 -7.01 8.67 -14.83
C GLY A 66 -8.42 8.35 -14.38
N TYR A 67 -9.38 8.47 -15.31
CA TYR A 67 -10.74 8.02 -15.04
C TYR A 67 -11.41 7.50 -16.29
N ALA A 68 -12.45 6.73 -16.09
CA ALA A 68 -13.31 6.23 -17.17
C ALA A 68 -14.77 6.53 -16.80
N GLU A 69 -15.55 6.98 -17.78
CA GLU A 69 -16.90 7.48 -17.51
C GLU A 69 -17.90 6.93 -18.52
N ILE A 70 -19.10 6.62 -18.06
CA ILE A 70 -20.23 6.22 -18.90
C ILE A 70 -21.52 6.85 -18.36
N GLY A 71 -22.52 6.99 -19.23
CA GLY A 71 -23.77 7.62 -18.87
C GLY A 71 -23.76 9.11 -19.18
N SER A 72 -24.79 9.80 -18.70
CA SER A 72 -25.00 11.24 -18.99
C SER A 72 -25.69 11.90 -17.81
N GLY A 73 -25.78 13.23 -17.83
CA GLY A 73 -26.38 14.01 -16.75
C GLY A 73 -25.36 14.83 -16.02
N GLU A 74 -25.83 15.60 -15.05
CA GLU A 74 -24.98 16.52 -14.29
C GLU A 74 -24.29 15.80 -13.12
N GLU A 75 -25.04 14.94 -12.42
CA GLU A 75 -24.52 14.23 -11.25
C GLU A 75 -23.53 13.14 -11.61
N ILE A 76 -22.47 13.01 -10.78
CA ILE A 76 -21.43 12.00 -10.92
C ILE A 76 -21.53 10.99 -9.77
N PHE A 77 -21.73 9.72 -10.12
CA PHE A 77 -21.57 8.60 -9.20
C PHE A 77 -20.15 8.06 -9.35
N GLY A 78 -19.30 8.28 -8.34
CA GLY A 78 -17.91 7.89 -8.39
C GLY A 78 -17.65 6.51 -7.80
N VAL A 79 -16.77 5.74 -8.47
CA VAL A 79 -16.15 4.54 -7.90
C VAL A 79 -14.67 4.83 -7.87
N ILE A 80 -14.08 4.88 -6.67
CA ILE A 80 -12.68 5.29 -6.49
C ILE A 80 -11.87 4.06 -6.09
N GLY A 81 -10.95 3.66 -6.95
CA GLY A 81 -10.00 2.60 -6.68
C GLY A 81 -8.57 3.05 -6.97
N HIS A 82 -7.58 2.22 -6.63
CA HIS A 82 -6.19 2.54 -6.93
C HIS A 82 -5.50 1.41 -7.68
N LEU A 83 -4.41 1.76 -8.36
CA LEU A 83 -3.68 0.83 -9.23
C LEU A 83 -2.25 0.58 -8.73
N ASP A 84 -1.76 1.46 -7.86
CA ASP A 84 -0.48 1.22 -7.21
C ASP A 84 -0.63 0.12 -6.16
N THR A 85 0.50 -0.47 -5.80
CA THR A 85 0.57 -1.54 -4.80
C THR A 85 1.81 -1.32 -3.94
N VAL A 86 1.83 -1.91 -2.76
CA VAL A 86 3.10 -2.03 -2.02
C VAL A 86 4.05 -2.98 -2.78
N PRO A 87 5.38 -2.86 -2.58
CA PRO A 87 6.33 -3.84 -3.13
C PRO A 87 5.99 -5.27 -2.69
N ALA A 88 6.41 -6.24 -3.49
CA ALA A 88 6.14 -7.65 -3.18
C ALA A 88 6.85 -8.14 -1.92
N GLY A 89 7.93 -7.46 -1.49
CA GLY A 89 8.72 -7.90 -0.34
C GLY A 89 9.67 -9.04 -0.70
N ASP A 90 9.95 -9.91 0.27
CA ASP A 90 10.86 -11.03 0.07
C ASP A 90 10.24 -12.05 -0.92
N PRO A 91 10.88 -12.31 -2.06
CA PRO A 91 10.36 -13.31 -3.01
C PRO A 91 10.17 -14.71 -2.41
N LYS A 92 10.93 -15.06 -1.38
CA LYS A 92 10.81 -16.37 -0.69
C LYS A 92 9.53 -16.48 0.14
N ALA A 93 8.86 -15.37 0.41
CA ALA A 93 7.59 -15.38 1.14
C ALA A 93 6.38 -15.68 0.24
N TRP A 94 6.61 -15.85 -1.05
CA TRP A 94 5.56 -16.12 -2.04
C TRP A 94 5.67 -17.54 -2.59
N ASP A 95 4.54 -18.25 -2.65
CA ASP A 95 4.46 -19.57 -3.30
C ASP A 95 4.45 -19.46 -4.83
N THR A 96 4.11 -18.27 -5.36
CA THR A 96 4.05 -17.98 -6.80
C THR A 96 4.69 -16.62 -7.06
N ASN A 97 5.01 -16.33 -8.32
CA ASN A 97 5.51 -14.99 -8.67
C ASN A 97 4.38 -13.97 -8.44
N PRO A 98 4.59 -12.94 -7.59
CA PRO A 98 3.52 -11.97 -7.28
C PRO A 98 3.02 -11.16 -8.50
N PHE A 99 3.80 -11.07 -9.57
CA PHE A 99 3.44 -10.34 -10.79
C PHE A 99 3.21 -11.28 -11.99
N ASP A 100 3.01 -12.58 -11.73
CA ASP A 100 2.59 -13.56 -12.73
C ASP A 100 1.37 -14.29 -12.13
N PRO A 101 0.18 -13.65 -12.20
CA PRO A 101 -0.97 -14.12 -11.42
C PRO A 101 -1.44 -15.50 -11.86
N VAL A 102 -1.55 -16.42 -10.91
CA VAL A 102 -1.99 -17.78 -11.13
C VAL A 102 -3.34 -18.03 -10.46
N ILE A 103 -4.12 -18.93 -11.07
CA ILE A 103 -5.38 -19.39 -10.49
C ILE A 103 -5.16 -20.82 -10.00
N LYS A 104 -5.42 -21.06 -8.72
CA LYS A 104 -5.33 -22.37 -8.10
C LYS A 104 -6.51 -22.59 -7.20
N ASP A 105 -7.23 -23.66 -7.40
CA ASP A 105 -8.40 -24.05 -6.59
C ASP A 105 -9.47 -22.96 -6.51
N GLY A 106 -9.65 -22.20 -7.61
CA GLY A 106 -10.66 -21.14 -7.69
C GLY A 106 -10.24 -19.82 -7.06
N VAL A 107 -8.99 -19.72 -6.60
CA VAL A 107 -8.41 -18.50 -6.00
C VAL A 107 -7.32 -17.94 -6.92
N ILE A 108 -7.31 -16.64 -7.14
CA ILE A 108 -6.27 -15.96 -7.91
C ILE A 108 -5.22 -15.39 -6.95
N PHE A 109 -3.94 -15.69 -7.21
CA PHE A 109 -2.81 -15.27 -6.40
C PHE A 109 -1.97 -14.27 -7.18
N GLY A 110 -1.62 -13.14 -6.53
CA GLY A 110 -0.77 -12.10 -7.10
C GLY A 110 -0.83 -10.82 -6.28
N ARG A 111 0.17 -9.93 -6.41
CA ARG A 111 0.18 -8.64 -5.72
C ARG A 111 -0.86 -7.71 -6.36
N GLY A 112 -1.81 -7.23 -5.54
CA GLY A 112 -2.90 -6.36 -6.00
C GLY A 112 -4.20 -7.11 -6.32
N THR A 113 -4.23 -8.45 -6.18
CA THR A 113 -5.48 -9.19 -6.43
C THR A 113 -6.56 -8.87 -5.41
N GLN A 114 -6.17 -8.40 -4.22
CA GLN A 114 -7.11 -8.05 -3.15
C GLN A 114 -7.13 -6.55 -2.85
N ASP A 115 -6.00 -5.88 -3.05
CA ASP A 115 -5.78 -4.48 -2.70
C ASP A 115 -5.03 -3.80 -3.85
N ASP A 116 -5.65 -2.99 -4.72
CA ASP A 116 -7.10 -2.81 -4.89
C ASP A 116 -7.53 -3.12 -6.35
N LYS A 117 -6.60 -3.67 -7.19
CA LYS A 117 -6.90 -4.01 -8.59
C LYS A 117 -8.09 -4.97 -8.70
N GLY A 118 -8.15 -5.98 -7.82
CA GLY A 118 -9.24 -6.97 -7.84
C GLY A 118 -10.59 -6.37 -7.55
N PRO A 119 -10.79 -5.71 -6.40
CA PRO A 119 -12.07 -5.07 -6.10
C PRO A 119 -12.47 -4.01 -7.14
N THR A 120 -11.52 -3.23 -7.65
CA THR A 120 -11.78 -2.26 -8.73
C THR A 120 -12.28 -2.95 -9.99
N ILE A 121 -11.64 -4.05 -10.43
CA ILE A 121 -12.09 -4.84 -11.59
C ILE A 121 -13.45 -5.47 -11.31
N ALA A 122 -13.69 -5.96 -10.08
CA ALA A 122 -14.98 -6.55 -9.72
C ALA A 122 -16.11 -5.52 -9.84
N ALA A 123 -15.88 -4.29 -9.35
CA ALA A 123 -16.86 -3.18 -9.47
C ALA A 123 -17.09 -2.81 -10.94
N LEU A 124 -16.02 -2.75 -11.74
CA LEU A 124 -16.09 -2.41 -13.16
C LEU A 124 -16.92 -3.46 -13.93
N PHE A 125 -16.68 -4.74 -13.69
CA PHE A 125 -17.40 -5.81 -14.38
C PHE A 125 -18.81 -6.01 -13.82
N ALA A 126 -19.10 -5.59 -12.59
CA ALA A 126 -20.48 -5.50 -12.09
C ALA A 126 -21.26 -4.45 -12.86
N LEU A 127 -20.65 -3.27 -13.12
CA LEU A 127 -21.28 -2.27 -13.99
C LEU A 127 -21.50 -2.84 -15.40
N LYS A 128 -20.50 -3.50 -15.98
CA LYS A 128 -20.65 -4.14 -17.30
C LYS A 128 -21.85 -5.09 -17.32
N ALA A 129 -21.99 -5.92 -16.29
CA ALA A 129 -23.10 -6.87 -16.20
C ALA A 129 -24.47 -6.18 -16.23
N LEU A 130 -24.58 -5.04 -15.54
CA LEU A 130 -25.81 -4.25 -15.55
C LEU A 130 -26.09 -3.62 -16.91
N LEU A 131 -25.05 -3.09 -17.57
CA LEU A 131 -25.16 -2.49 -18.91
C LEU A 131 -25.58 -3.56 -19.94
N ASP A 132 -24.96 -4.75 -19.88
CA ASP A 132 -25.31 -5.88 -20.76
C ASP A 132 -26.76 -6.34 -20.55
N ALA A 133 -27.28 -6.17 -19.35
CA ALA A 133 -28.68 -6.48 -19.01
C ALA A 133 -29.66 -5.35 -19.43
N GLY A 134 -29.15 -4.30 -20.08
CA GLY A 134 -29.98 -3.21 -20.58
C GLY A 134 -30.15 -2.03 -19.64
N MET A 135 -29.40 -1.98 -18.53
CA MET A 135 -29.42 -0.79 -17.66
C MET A 135 -28.87 0.42 -18.42
N VAL A 136 -29.58 1.53 -18.35
CA VAL A 136 -29.13 2.80 -18.91
C VAL A 136 -28.87 3.75 -17.73
N PRO A 137 -27.61 4.15 -17.51
CA PRO A 137 -27.32 5.05 -16.39
C PRO A 137 -27.99 6.43 -16.57
N THR A 138 -28.65 6.90 -15.54
CA THR A 138 -29.26 8.24 -15.51
C THR A 138 -28.33 9.30 -14.93
N LYS A 139 -27.17 8.86 -14.45
CA LYS A 139 -26.07 9.72 -13.97
C LYS A 139 -24.82 9.34 -14.71
N ARG A 140 -23.81 10.20 -14.66
CA ARG A 140 -22.46 9.79 -15.08
C ARG A 140 -21.88 8.86 -14.03
N ILE A 141 -21.49 7.66 -14.44
CA ILE A 141 -20.77 6.71 -13.58
C ILE A 141 -19.29 6.87 -13.94
N ARG A 142 -18.49 7.30 -12.97
CA ARG A 142 -17.06 7.59 -13.18
C ARG A 142 -16.22 6.71 -12.27
N PHE A 143 -15.40 5.85 -12.89
CA PHE A 143 -14.33 5.11 -12.20
C PHE A 143 -13.09 5.98 -12.17
N ILE A 144 -12.59 6.28 -11.00
CA ILE A 144 -11.40 7.13 -10.75
C ILE A 144 -10.28 6.21 -10.29
N PHE A 145 -9.13 6.30 -10.97
CA PHE A 145 -7.99 5.41 -10.73
C PHE A 145 -6.86 6.20 -10.08
N GLY A 146 -6.68 5.97 -8.77
CA GLY A 146 -5.57 6.50 -8.00
C GLY A 146 -4.26 5.80 -8.37
N THR A 147 -3.16 6.50 -8.19
CA THR A 147 -1.81 6.01 -8.57
C THR A 147 -0.80 6.17 -7.43
N ASP A 148 -1.25 6.52 -6.23
CA ASP A 148 -0.35 6.79 -5.08
C ASP A 148 -1.11 6.63 -3.76
N GLU A 149 -2.07 5.69 -3.71
CA GLU A 149 -2.88 5.45 -2.50
C GLU A 149 -2.00 4.92 -1.38
N GLU A 150 -1.14 3.99 -1.69
CA GLU A 150 -0.28 3.25 -0.75
C GLU A 150 0.79 4.13 -0.07
N ILE A 151 0.93 5.39 -0.48
CA ILE A 151 1.97 6.30 0.05
C ILE A 151 1.36 7.61 0.58
N LEU A 152 0.90 8.53 -0.29
CA LEU A 152 0.55 9.89 0.12
C LEU A 152 -0.70 10.45 -0.58
N TRP A 153 -1.38 9.67 -1.41
CA TRP A 153 -2.63 10.06 -2.08
C TRP A 153 -2.48 11.30 -2.99
N ARG A 154 -1.28 11.55 -3.51
CA ARG A 154 -0.99 12.72 -4.35
C ARG A 154 -1.76 12.69 -5.67
N GLY A 155 -2.02 11.48 -6.20
CA GLY A 155 -2.80 11.31 -7.42
C GLY A 155 -4.23 11.81 -7.24
N ILE A 156 -4.91 11.37 -6.19
CA ILE A 156 -6.29 11.80 -5.89
C ILE A 156 -6.33 13.30 -5.49
N ALA A 157 -5.29 13.78 -4.82
CA ALA A 157 -5.20 15.22 -4.53
C ALA A 157 -5.19 16.03 -5.86
N LYS A 158 -4.45 15.55 -6.87
CA LYS A 158 -4.43 16.21 -8.19
C LYS A 158 -5.78 16.10 -8.92
N TYR A 159 -6.45 14.95 -8.81
CA TYR A 159 -7.81 14.80 -9.32
C TYR A 159 -8.75 15.87 -8.72
N ASN A 160 -8.73 16.02 -7.41
CA ASN A 160 -9.59 16.97 -6.70
C ASN A 160 -9.28 18.45 -7.04
N GLU A 161 -8.04 18.74 -7.44
CA GLU A 161 -7.66 20.10 -7.90
C GLU A 161 -8.20 20.40 -9.30
N LYS A 162 -8.31 19.40 -10.18
CA LYS A 162 -8.54 19.61 -11.62
C LYS A 162 -9.95 19.23 -12.08
N GLU A 163 -10.62 18.32 -11.39
CA GLU A 163 -11.85 17.68 -11.86
C GLU A 163 -13.06 18.12 -11.03
N ALA A 164 -14.23 17.95 -11.62
CA ALA A 164 -15.48 18.18 -10.90
C ALA A 164 -15.64 17.18 -9.74
N PRO A 165 -16.11 17.62 -8.59
CA PRO A 165 -16.33 16.73 -7.46
C PRO A 165 -17.38 15.67 -7.78
N ILE A 166 -17.28 14.50 -7.16
CA ILE A 166 -18.30 13.46 -7.23
C ILE A 166 -19.44 13.81 -6.25
N ASP A 167 -20.67 13.50 -6.65
CA ASP A 167 -21.86 13.79 -5.83
C ASP A 167 -22.12 12.67 -4.82
N MET A 168 -21.80 11.44 -5.20
CA MET A 168 -21.96 10.24 -4.36
C MET A 168 -21.09 9.12 -4.93
N GLY A 169 -20.80 8.12 -4.12
CA GLY A 169 -19.99 7.00 -4.62
C GLY A 169 -19.52 6.09 -3.51
N PHE A 170 -18.58 5.23 -3.86
CA PHE A 170 -17.93 4.34 -2.91
C PHE A 170 -16.52 4.00 -3.39
N SER A 171 -15.70 3.51 -2.45
CA SER A 171 -14.44 2.84 -2.77
C SER A 171 -14.64 1.34 -2.52
N PRO A 172 -14.24 0.45 -3.44
CA PRO A 172 -14.31 -0.99 -3.20
C PRO A 172 -13.18 -1.49 -2.30
N ASP A 173 -12.30 -0.63 -1.89
CA ASP A 173 -11.05 -0.90 -1.19
C ASP A 173 -11.29 -1.02 0.32
N SER A 174 -12.13 -1.96 0.74
CA SER A 174 -12.39 -2.18 2.16
C SER A 174 -13.11 -3.51 2.39
N GLU A 175 -13.45 -3.76 3.65
CA GLU A 175 -14.16 -4.98 4.07
C GLU A 175 -15.68 -4.79 4.08
N PHE A 176 -16.39 -5.89 3.83
CA PHE A 176 -17.83 -5.92 3.98
C PHE A 176 -18.24 -5.99 5.46
N PRO A 177 -19.40 -5.49 5.86
CA PRO A 177 -20.46 -4.97 4.98
C PRO A 177 -20.29 -3.53 4.54
N LEU A 178 -19.65 -2.67 5.33
CA LEU A 178 -19.45 -1.26 4.97
C LEU A 178 -18.51 -0.59 5.97
N THR A 179 -17.44 -0.02 5.48
CA THR A 179 -16.61 0.91 6.24
C THR A 179 -17.15 2.33 5.97
N TYR A 180 -17.65 2.98 7.01
CA TYR A 180 -18.23 4.32 6.89
C TYR A 180 -17.43 5.39 7.63
N ALA A 181 -16.34 4.99 8.30
CA ALA A 181 -15.47 5.90 9.05
C ALA A 181 -14.08 5.30 9.18
N GLU A 182 -13.08 6.12 9.06
CA GLU A 182 -11.67 5.72 9.18
C GLU A 182 -10.94 6.61 10.18
N LYS A 183 -9.86 6.09 10.74
CA LYS A 183 -8.95 6.87 11.58
C LYS A 183 -8.13 7.80 10.69
N GLY A 184 -7.81 8.99 11.20
CA GLY A 184 -6.90 9.89 10.52
C GLY A 184 -5.49 9.30 10.47
N LEU A 185 -4.78 9.54 9.37
CA LEU A 185 -3.38 9.15 9.20
C LEU A 185 -2.50 10.39 9.28
N GLN A 186 -1.46 10.32 10.08
CA GLN A 186 -0.42 11.35 10.12
C GLN A 186 0.95 10.70 9.98
N GLN A 187 1.71 11.12 8.99
CA GLN A 187 3.09 10.73 8.79
C GLN A 187 3.97 11.97 8.98
N ALA A 188 5.13 11.78 9.59
CA ALA A 188 6.07 12.87 9.83
C ALA A 188 7.51 12.37 9.74
N TYR A 189 8.37 13.19 9.16
CA TYR A 189 9.81 12.96 9.15
C TYR A 189 10.43 13.79 10.27
N LEU A 190 11.15 13.11 11.15
CA LEU A 190 11.98 13.79 12.13
C LEU A 190 13.39 13.92 11.54
N ILE A 191 13.80 15.13 11.24
CA ILE A 191 15.10 15.41 10.62
C ILE A 191 16.01 16.05 11.68
N GLY A 192 17.16 15.45 11.87
CA GLY A 192 18.14 15.92 12.83
C GLY A 192 19.56 15.87 12.28
N PRO A 193 20.55 16.28 13.05
CA PRO A 193 21.94 16.17 12.62
C PRO A 193 22.31 14.69 12.45
N GLY A 194 23.10 14.41 11.43
CA GLY A 194 23.67 13.08 11.22
C GLY A 194 24.77 12.76 12.22
N THR A 195 25.34 11.56 12.12
CA THR A 195 26.46 11.13 12.95
C THR A 195 27.44 10.34 12.08
N ASP A 196 28.72 10.41 12.45
CA ASP A 196 29.78 9.57 11.88
C ASP A 196 30.06 8.35 12.78
N LEU A 197 29.30 8.18 13.87
CA LEU A 197 29.51 7.08 14.83
C LEU A 197 29.12 5.73 14.25
N PHE A 198 28.08 5.71 13.41
CA PHE A 198 27.58 4.50 12.75
C PHE A 198 26.67 4.90 11.58
N ALA A 199 26.34 3.93 10.74
CA ALA A 199 25.36 4.11 9.66
C ALA A 199 24.30 3.02 9.75
N LEU A 200 23.06 3.39 9.47
CA LEU A 200 21.95 2.45 9.34
C LEU A 200 21.35 2.58 7.95
N HIS A 201 21.19 1.46 7.29
CA HIS A 201 20.57 1.39 5.97
C HIS A 201 19.33 0.52 6.07
N MET A 202 18.18 1.12 5.87
CA MET A 202 16.90 0.42 6.04
C MET A 202 15.98 0.73 4.87
N ASP A 203 15.47 -0.33 4.28
CA ASP A 203 14.51 -0.23 3.18
C ASP A 203 13.20 -0.84 3.67
N ASN A 204 12.46 -0.07 4.44
CA ASN A 204 11.21 -0.52 5.05
C ASN A 204 10.02 0.23 4.47
N ALA A 205 8.94 -0.50 4.21
CA ALA A 205 7.67 0.12 3.85
C ALA A 205 7.16 0.98 5.00
N MET A 206 6.64 2.17 4.70
CA MET A 206 6.15 3.10 5.73
C MET A 206 4.89 2.59 6.43
N ASN A 207 4.15 1.71 5.77
CA ASN A 207 2.91 1.12 6.29
C ASN A 207 3.10 -0.25 6.94
N ALA A 208 4.34 -0.63 7.26
CA ALA A 208 4.62 -1.93 7.90
C ALA A 208 5.59 -1.79 9.06
N VAL A 209 5.41 -2.63 10.09
CA VAL A 209 6.38 -2.77 11.18
C VAL A 209 7.60 -3.53 10.63
N PRO A 210 8.83 -2.98 10.75
CA PRO A 210 10.02 -3.68 10.25
C PRO A 210 10.27 -4.98 11.01
N GLY A 211 10.31 -6.10 10.27
CA GLY A 211 10.56 -7.43 10.83
C GLY A 211 12.04 -7.81 10.90
N LYS A 212 12.92 -7.04 10.25
CA LYS A 212 14.38 -7.26 10.26
C LYS A 212 15.10 -5.92 10.27
N ALA A 213 16.30 -5.89 10.85
CA ALA A 213 17.18 -4.73 10.81
C ALA A 213 18.63 -5.21 10.80
N ASP A 214 19.37 -4.82 9.79
CA ASP A 214 20.77 -5.25 9.61
C ASP A 214 21.74 -4.22 10.19
N TYR A 215 22.83 -4.74 10.76
CA TYR A 215 23.92 -3.89 11.27
C TYR A 215 25.28 -4.54 11.02
N ASP A 216 26.16 -3.80 10.37
CA ASP A 216 27.55 -4.21 10.09
C ASP A 216 28.55 -3.11 10.53
N GLY A 217 28.12 -2.24 11.44
CA GLY A 217 28.88 -1.07 11.86
C GLY A 217 29.90 -1.33 12.97
N PRO A 218 30.52 -0.25 13.48
CA PRO A 218 31.54 -0.37 14.52
C PRO A 218 30.95 -0.85 15.84
N LYS A 219 31.81 -1.36 16.75
CA LYS A 219 31.45 -1.88 18.08
C LYS A 219 30.41 -3.02 18.00
N LEU A 220 30.50 -3.85 16.96
CA LEU A 220 29.54 -4.95 16.74
C LEU A 220 29.44 -5.89 17.97
N THR A 221 30.55 -6.16 18.64
CA THR A 221 30.59 -7.02 19.85
C THR A 221 29.77 -6.39 20.99
N GLU A 222 29.92 -5.10 21.18
CA GLU A 222 29.18 -4.37 22.23
C GLU A 222 27.69 -4.30 21.90
N VAL A 223 27.35 -4.13 20.61
CA VAL A 223 25.95 -4.12 20.15
C VAL A 223 25.32 -5.49 20.38
N LYS A 224 26.03 -6.60 20.08
CA LYS A 224 25.56 -7.96 20.38
C LYS A 224 25.30 -8.12 21.89
N ALA A 225 26.23 -7.67 22.73
CA ALA A 225 26.07 -7.74 24.19
C ALA A 225 24.83 -6.94 24.67
N ALA A 226 24.60 -5.77 24.09
CA ALA A 226 23.40 -4.98 24.41
C ALA A 226 22.11 -5.70 23.97
N LEU A 227 22.10 -6.29 22.77
CA LEU A 227 20.94 -7.09 22.30
C LEU A 227 20.65 -8.26 23.25
N ASP A 228 21.71 -8.98 23.69
CA ASP A 228 21.61 -10.09 24.65
C ASP A 228 21.06 -9.59 25.99
N GLN A 229 21.53 -8.45 26.49
CA GLN A 229 21.07 -7.84 27.74
C GLN A 229 19.58 -7.51 27.70
N HIS A 230 19.08 -7.04 26.55
CA HIS A 230 17.66 -6.74 26.34
C HIS A 230 16.83 -7.98 25.99
N GLY A 231 17.46 -9.14 25.75
CA GLY A 231 16.78 -10.35 25.31
C GLY A 231 16.21 -10.23 23.89
N PHE A 232 16.86 -9.45 23.03
CA PHE A 232 16.44 -9.28 21.64
C PHE A 232 17.10 -10.33 20.74
N GLU A 233 16.31 -11.01 19.97
CA GLU A 233 16.79 -12.05 19.05
C GLU A 233 17.48 -11.47 17.82
N TYR A 234 18.57 -12.10 17.39
CA TYR A 234 19.30 -11.73 16.17
C TYR A 234 20.01 -12.93 15.57
N GLU A 235 20.28 -12.85 14.26
CA GLU A 235 21.12 -13.80 13.53
C GLU A 235 22.53 -13.21 13.45
N ASP A 236 23.53 -13.99 13.82
CA ASP A 236 24.95 -13.57 13.80
C ASP A 236 25.62 -14.10 12.54
N HIS A 237 26.13 -13.19 11.71
CA HIS A 237 26.81 -13.51 10.45
C HIS A 237 28.34 -13.30 10.57
N GLY A 238 28.85 -13.10 11.78
CA GLY A 238 30.27 -12.85 12.04
C GLY A 238 30.62 -11.37 11.95
N THR A 239 30.59 -10.81 10.76
CA THR A 239 30.90 -9.37 10.51
C THR A 239 29.67 -8.48 10.49
N SER A 240 28.50 -9.05 10.64
CA SER A 240 27.21 -8.33 10.69
C SER A 240 26.21 -9.12 11.51
N ILE A 241 25.10 -8.49 11.84
CA ILE A 241 23.95 -9.12 12.50
C ILE A 241 22.66 -8.70 11.79
N THR A 242 21.64 -9.55 11.88
CA THR A 242 20.26 -9.22 11.50
C THR A 242 19.40 -9.32 12.76
N VAL A 243 18.97 -8.20 13.30
CA VAL A 243 18.05 -8.17 14.44
C VAL A 243 16.67 -8.63 13.97
N LEU A 244 16.04 -9.50 14.76
CA LEU A 244 14.78 -10.14 14.39
C LEU A 244 13.58 -9.45 15.06
N GLY A 245 12.52 -9.33 14.32
CA GLY A 245 11.24 -8.83 14.76
C GLY A 245 10.09 -9.60 14.12
N LYS A 246 8.94 -8.97 14.03
CA LYS A 246 7.75 -9.56 13.41
C LYS A 246 7.06 -8.49 12.57
N SER A 247 7.11 -8.64 11.26
CA SER A 247 6.46 -7.69 10.36
C SER A 247 4.93 -7.90 10.40
N VAL A 248 4.21 -6.80 10.46
CA VAL A 248 2.74 -6.73 10.32
C VAL A 248 2.42 -5.39 9.70
N HIS A 249 1.25 -5.28 9.09
CA HIS A 249 0.75 -3.99 8.60
C HIS A 249 0.63 -3.00 9.76
N ALA A 250 0.89 -1.72 9.51
CA ALA A 250 0.92 -0.68 10.56
C ALA A 250 -0.41 -0.59 11.34
N MET A 251 -1.54 -0.86 10.72
CA MET A 251 -2.85 -0.89 11.42
C MET A 251 -2.88 -1.94 12.54
N ASN A 252 -2.05 -2.98 12.42
CA ASN A 252 -1.93 -4.08 13.39
C ASN A 252 -0.61 -3.99 14.18
N ALA A 253 0.04 -2.83 14.23
CA ALA A 253 1.36 -2.65 14.86
C ALA A 253 1.49 -3.27 16.26
N PRO A 254 0.45 -3.25 17.13
CA PRO A 254 0.58 -3.92 18.44
C PRO A 254 0.83 -5.42 18.37
N GLN A 255 0.58 -6.08 17.25
CA GLN A 255 0.84 -7.51 17.03
C GLN A 255 2.22 -7.76 16.43
N GLY A 256 2.91 -6.69 16.01
CA GLY A 256 4.25 -6.75 15.43
C GLY A 256 5.35 -6.58 16.45
N VAL A 257 6.59 -6.80 16.00
CA VAL A 257 7.80 -6.54 16.78
C VAL A 257 8.77 -5.79 15.87
N ASN A 258 9.07 -4.55 16.23
CA ASN A 258 9.87 -3.65 15.40
C ASN A 258 11.37 -3.92 15.60
N ALA A 259 12.00 -4.58 14.62
CA ALA A 259 13.42 -4.92 14.67
C ALA A 259 14.31 -3.68 14.65
N VAL A 260 13.91 -2.61 13.93
CA VAL A 260 14.65 -1.35 13.87
C VAL A 260 14.70 -0.70 15.26
N LEU A 261 13.57 -0.67 15.95
CA LEU A 261 13.49 -0.14 17.31
C LEU A 261 14.40 -0.93 18.27
N ARG A 262 14.38 -2.27 18.17
CA ARG A 262 15.27 -3.13 18.98
C ARG A 262 16.74 -2.79 18.74
N LEU A 263 17.12 -2.64 17.46
CA LEU A 263 18.49 -2.27 17.10
C LEU A 263 18.84 -0.88 17.64
N CYS A 264 17.94 0.11 17.50
CA CYS A 264 18.19 1.46 18.00
C CYS A 264 18.37 1.49 19.53
N ILE A 265 17.60 0.69 20.27
CA ILE A 265 17.75 0.57 21.73
C ILE A 265 19.14 0.00 22.08
N ALA A 266 19.57 -1.05 21.39
CA ALA A 266 20.90 -1.62 21.62
C ALA A 266 22.03 -0.65 21.25
N LEU A 267 21.82 0.12 20.17
CA LEU A 267 22.80 1.14 19.77
C LEU A 267 22.88 2.29 20.78
N ASP A 268 21.78 2.64 21.44
CA ASP A 268 21.72 3.69 22.46
C ASP A 268 22.58 3.32 23.69
N ASP A 269 22.64 2.02 24.03
CA ASP A 269 23.52 1.53 25.12
C ASP A 269 25.01 1.64 24.75
N VAL A 270 25.35 1.73 23.46
CA VAL A 270 26.72 1.63 22.96
C VAL A 270 27.26 2.98 22.50
N PHE A 271 26.39 3.87 22.00
CA PHE A 271 26.75 5.13 21.39
C PHE A 271 26.02 6.29 22.07
N ASP A 272 26.76 7.32 22.45
CA ASP A 272 26.19 8.58 22.95
C ASP A 272 25.71 9.42 21.75
N PHE A 273 24.43 9.24 21.38
CA PHE A 273 23.82 9.95 20.27
C PHE A 273 22.35 10.25 20.57
N ALA A 274 22.05 11.48 20.88
CA ALA A 274 20.74 11.92 21.38
C ALA A 274 19.52 11.44 20.57
N PRO A 275 19.55 11.30 19.22
CA PRO A 275 18.41 10.70 18.51
C PRO A 275 18.09 9.26 18.89
N LEU A 276 19.08 8.45 19.27
CA LEU A 276 18.84 7.07 19.75
C LEU A 276 18.07 7.08 21.07
N ASP A 277 18.49 7.92 22.02
CA ASP A 277 17.81 8.12 23.31
C ASP A 277 16.34 8.54 23.08
N LEU A 278 16.12 9.46 22.16
CA LEU A 278 14.75 9.87 21.80
C LEU A 278 13.94 8.69 21.23
N ILE A 279 14.52 7.91 20.32
CA ILE A 279 13.86 6.74 19.73
C ILE A 279 13.55 5.70 20.83
N GLY A 280 14.51 5.43 21.71
CA GLY A 280 14.33 4.52 22.85
C GLY A 280 13.17 4.95 23.76
N LYS A 281 13.10 6.23 24.08
CA LYS A 281 11.99 6.81 24.90
C LYS A 281 10.66 6.76 24.16
N CYS A 282 10.65 7.09 22.94
CA CYS A 282 9.46 6.97 22.10
C CYS A 282 9.00 5.53 21.90
N UNK A 283 9.82 4.85 21.78
CA UNK A 283 9.62 3.47 21.62
C UNK A 283 9.02 2.81 22.79
N UNK A 284 9.41 3.22 23.52
CA UNK A 284 8.78 2.87 24.65
C UNK A 284 7.40 3.27 24.64
N UNK A 285 7.47 4.09 24.18
CA UNK A 285 6.33 4.68 23.88
C UNK A 285 5.74 4.13 22.63
N UNK A 286 6.45 3.81 22.14
CA UNK A 286 6.06 3.23 21.05
C UNK A 286 5.29 2.06 21.24
N ARG A 287 5.54 1.41 22.16
CA ARG A 287 4.55 0.49 22.71
C ARG A 287 3.25 1.22 23.05
N THR A 288 3.32 2.51 23.24
CA THR A 288 2.19 3.36 23.60
C THR A 288 1.75 4.33 22.49
N CYS A 289 2.63 4.72 21.59
CA CYS A 289 2.26 5.63 20.49
C CYS A 289 1.41 4.94 19.41
N TRP A 290 1.53 3.64 19.27
CA TRP A 290 0.77 2.86 18.29
C TRP A 290 -0.44 2.10 18.87
N GLY A 291 -0.78 2.34 20.13
CA GLY A 291 -1.80 1.48 20.73
C GLY A 291 -2.51 1.94 21.98
N ARG A 292 -2.42 3.19 22.39
CA ARG A 292 -3.30 3.63 23.47
C ARG A 292 -4.63 4.11 22.94
N SER A 293 -5.63 3.27 23.04
CA SER A 293 -7.01 3.73 23.15
C SER A 293 -7.09 4.74 24.30
N PRO A 294 -7.80 5.87 24.13
CA PRO A 294 -7.97 6.87 25.21
C PRO A 294 -8.69 6.34 26.46
N THR A 295 -9.06 5.08 26.52
CA THR A 295 -9.97 4.53 27.53
C THR A 295 -9.29 3.98 28.78
N ASN A 296 -7.96 4.03 28.90
CA ASN A 296 -7.29 3.61 30.13
C ASN A 296 -6.62 4.76 30.87
N ARG A 297 -7.41 5.81 31.15
CA ARG A 297 -7.16 6.65 32.32
C ARG A 297 -8.16 6.19 33.38
N ALA A 298 -7.83 5.16 34.10
CA ALA A 298 -8.54 4.84 35.33
C ALA A 298 -7.51 4.75 36.42
N ASN A 299 -7.62 5.70 37.34
CA ASN A 299 -7.07 5.80 38.68
C ASN A 299 -5.55 5.86 38.82
#